data_04d62e6a65b677cb5e0815755ac6b739
#
_entry.id   04d62e6a65b677cb5e0815755ac6b739
#
_cell.length_a   1.000
_cell.length_b   1.000
_cell.length_c   1.000
_cell.angle_alpha   90.00
_cell.angle_beta   90.00
_cell.angle_gamma   90.00
#
_symmetry.space_group_name_H-M   'P 1'
#
loop_
_entity.id
_entity.type
_entity.pdbx_description
1 polymer ?
#
loop_
_entity_poly.entity_id
_entity_poly.type
_entity_poly.pdbx_seq_one_letter_code
_entity_poly.pdbx_strand_id
1 'polypeptide(L)'
;MSIIRTVPSTRLINGQILETSEMAIISETEYKTNGEDCIIVRNVSESTVILDSKTTDHIVVKSMTRIIIKPDTGKIDEDYDEIVADKYSCIEFRFCSGNWYILSSDGLKNS
;
A
#
# COMPACT_ATOMS: atom_id res chain seq x y z
N MET A 1 1.22 16.53 -12.50
CA MET A 1 0.74 16.89 -11.17
C MET A 1 0.00 15.72 -10.55
N SER A 2 0.39 15.34 -9.37
CA SER A 2 -0.25 14.22 -8.71
C SER A 2 -1.49 14.67 -7.95
N ILE A 3 -2.46 13.79 -7.87
CA ILE A 3 -3.68 14.04 -7.13
C ILE A 3 -3.78 13.00 -6.04
N ILE A 4 -3.83 13.45 -4.80
CA ILE A 4 -4.06 12.59 -3.66
C ILE A 4 -5.41 12.95 -3.07
N ARG A 5 -6.25 11.94 -2.94
CA ARG A 5 -7.57 12.14 -2.36
C ARG A 5 -7.73 11.18 -1.20
N THR A 6 -7.87 11.74 -0.01
CA THR A 6 -8.09 10.96 1.20
C THR A 6 -9.57 10.85 1.47
N VAL A 7 -10.04 9.62 1.67
CA VAL A 7 -11.44 9.34 1.97
C VAL A 7 -11.50 8.61 3.30
N PRO A 8 -12.04 9.23 4.34
CA PRO A 8 -12.20 8.53 5.62
C PRO A 8 -13.24 7.43 5.51
N SER A 9 -12.96 6.32 6.14
CA SER A 9 -13.84 5.17 6.18
C SER A 9 -14.10 4.81 7.64
N THR A 10 -15.36 4.62 8.00
CA THR A 10 -15.77 4.38 9.39
C THR A 10 -16.32 2.98 9.54
N ARG A 11 -15.84 2.26 10.55
CA ARG A 11 -16.37 0.94 10.91
C ARG A 11 -17.29 1.02 12.10
N LEU A 12 -18.37 0.24 12.04
CA LEU A 12 -19.31 0.10 13.15
C LEU A 12 -19.35 -1.36 13.58
N ILE A 13 -19.25 -1.59 14.89
CA ILE A 13 -19.49 -2.90 15.48
C ILE A 13 -20.44 -2.70 16.63
N ASN A 14 -21.51 -3.49 16.64
CA ASN A 14 -22.58 -3.38 17.64
C ASN A 14 -23.17 -1.97 17.71
N GLY A 15 -23.26 -1.28 16.57
CA GLY A 15 -23.81 0.05 16.48
C GLY A 15 -22.88 1.17 16.95
N GLN A 16 -21.63 0.84 17.29
CA GLN A 16 -20.67 1.84 17.75
C GLN A 16 -19.55 2.03 16.73
N ILE A 17 -19.07 3.28 16.64
CA ILE A 17 -17.92 3.61 15.80
C ILE A 17 -16.66 3.14 16.53
N LEU A 18 -15.95 2.15 15.96
CA LEU A 18 -14.74 1.62 16.57
C LEU A 18 -13.48 2.25 16.03
N GLU A 19 -13.44 2.51 14.72
CA GLU A 19 -12.25 3.10 14.11
C GLU A 19 -12.62 3.85 12.85
N THR A 20 -11.75 4.76 12.46
CA THR A 20 -11.81 5.45 11.18
C THR A 20 -10.53 5.12 10.43
N SER A 21 -10.68 4.60 9.22
CA SER A 21 -9.56 4.30 8.33
C SER A 21 -9.37 5.43 7.33
N GLU A 22 -8.15 5.61 6.88
CA GLU A 22 -7.86 6.57 5.82
C GLU A 22 -7.51 5.84 4.53
N MET A 23 -8.15 6.24 3.44
CA MET A 23 -7.87 5.73 2.10
C MET A 23 -7.46 6.91 1.22
N ALA A 24 -6.50 6.66 0.35
CA ALA A 24 -6.04 7.65 -0.62
C ALA A 24 -6.01 7.05 -2.02
N ILE A 25 -6.37 7.86 -3.01
CA ILE A 25 -6.25 7.48 -4.42
C ILE A 25 -5.02 8.19 -4.97
N ILE A 26 -4.09 7.40 -5.49
CA ILE A 26 -2.79 7.88 -5.94
C ILE A 26 -2.70 7.73 -7.44
N SER A 27 -2.31 8.81 -8.12
CA SER A 27 -2.09 8.80 -9.56
C SER A 27 -0.68 9.25 -9.95
N GLU A 28 0.23 9.30 -8.99
CA GLU A 28 1.62 9.67 -9.21
C GLU A 28 2.41 8.51 -9.79
N THR A 29 3.47 8.84 -10.53
CA THR A 29 4.41 7.82 -11.01
C THR A 29 5.31 7.29 -9.89
N GLU A 30 5.49 8.07 -8.84
CA GLU A 30 6.20 7.63 -7.64
C GLU A 30 5.48 8.19 -6.42
N TYR A 31 5.16 7.35 -5.47
CA TYR A 31 4.48 7.77 -4.26
C TYR A 31 5.09 7.11 -3.03
N LYS A 32 5.34 7.91 -2.01
CA LYS A 32 5.83 7.44 -0.72
C LYS A 32 4.66 7.46 0.26
N THR A 33 4.40 6.33 0.91
CA THR A 33 3.26 6.23 1.85
C THR A 33 3.42 7.21 3.00
N ASN A 34 2.29 7.66 3.54
CA ASN A 34 2.26 8.69 4.58
C ASN A 34 1.17 8.41 5.62
N GLY A 35 1.18 7.19 6.16
CA GLY A 35 0.28 6.83 7.26
C GLY A 35 -1.11 6.40 6.84
N GLU A 36 -1.37 6.21 5.55
CA GLU A 36 -2.66 5.72 5.09
C GLU A 36 -2.87 4.26 5.49
N ASP A 37 -4.11 3.87 5.72
CA ASP A 37 -4.45 2.47 5.96
C ASP A 37 -4.61 1.70 4.66
N CYS A 38 -4.97 2.40 3.59
CA CYS A 38 -5.15 1.80 2.27
C CYS A 38 -4.87 2.84 1.20
N ILE A 39 -4.14 2.45 0.17
CA ILE A 39 -3.99 3.28 -1.02
C ILE A 39 -4.48 2.53 -2.24
N ILE A 40 -5.12 3.27 -3.14
CA ILE A 40 -5.54 2.75 -4.44
C ILE A 40 -4.69 3.46 -5.48
N VAL A 41 -3.83 2.71 -6.15
CA VAL A 41 -2.91 3.28 -7.12
C VAL A 41 -3.50 3.12 -8.51
N ARG A 42 -3.80 4.25 -9.15
CA ARG A 42 -4.32 4.25 -10.50
C ARG A 42 -3.58 5.30 -11.31
N ASN A 43 -2.91 4.83 -12.34
CA ASN A 43 -2.14 5.67 -13.23
C ASN A 43 -2.20 5.03 -14.62
N VAL A 44 -2.02 5.84 -15.65
CA VAL A 44 -1.99 5.33 -17.03
C VAL A 44 -0.66 4.65 -17.34
N SER A 45 0.36 4.91 -16.56
CA SER A 45 1.68 4.29 -16.70
C SER A 45 2.09 3.60 -15.41
N GLU A 46 3.17 2.84 -15.45
CA GLU A 46 3.68 2.14 -14.29
C GLU A 46 4.05 3.11 -13.18
N SER A 47 3.67 2.79 -11.96
CA SER A 47 3.97 3.59 -10.78
C SER A 47 4.85 2.80 -9.82
N THR A 48 5.60 3.52 -9.00
CA THR A 48 6.38 2.95 -7.91
C THR A 48 5.84 3.46 -6.59
N VAL A 49 5.55 2.55 -5.67
CA VAL A 49 5.13 2.87 -4.31
C VAL A 49 6.26 2.55 -3.37
N ILE A 50 6.64 3.51 -2.54
CA ILE A 50 7.66 3.34 -1.52
C ILE A 50 6.95 3.23 -0.17
N LEU A 51 7.15 2.10 0.51
CA LEU A 51 6.59 1.88 1.84
C LEU A 51 7.48 2.59 2.85
N ASP A 52 6.97 3.66 3.45
CA ASP A 52 7.73 4.48 4.39
C ASP A 52 7.46 4.05 5.82
N SER A 53 8.42 3.38 6.42
CA SER A 53 8.31 2.85 7.78
C SER A 53 8.26 3.93 8.85
N LYS A 54 8.62 5.16 8.52
CA LYS A 54 8.59 6.28 9.47
C LYS A 54 7.19 6.82 9.67
N THR A 55 6.31 6.65 8.69
CA THR A 55 4.94 7.16 8.74
C THR A 55 3.90 6.06 8.74
N THR A 56 4.27 4.87 8.26
CA THR A 56 3.33 3.78 7.97
C THR A 56 3.87 2.48 8.53
N ASP A 57 3.07 1.75 9.30
CA ASP A 57 3.47 0.44 9.79
C ASP A 57 2.54 -0.67 9.29
N HIS A 58 1.39 -0.32 8.76
CA HIS A 58 0.42 -1.27 8.21
C HIS A 58 -0.34 -0.59 7.08
N ILE A 59 -0.40 -1.22 5.92
CA ILE A 59 -1.08 -0.63 4.78
C ILE A 59 -1.56 -1.71 3.81
N VAL A 60 -2.70 -1.45 3.19
CA VAL A 60 -3.21 -2.25 2.08
C VAL A 60 -3.00 -1.45 0.80
N VAL A 61 -2.38 -2.07 -0.19
CA VAL A 61 -2.12 -1.44 -1.49
C VAL A 61 -2.98 -2.14 -2.54
N LYS A 62 -3.93 -1.41 -3.09
CA LYS A 62 -4.75 -1.86 -4.21
C LYS A 62 -4.22 -1.23 -5.49
N SER A 63 -3.84 -2.05 -6.47
CA SER A 63 -3.33 -1.54 -7.73
C SER A 63 -4.38 -1.68 -8.82
N MET A 64 -4.65 -0.60 -9.54
CA MET A 64 -5.51 -0.60 -10.71
C MET A 64 -4.68 -0.66 -12.00
N THR A 65 -3.37 -0.68 -11.86
CA THR A 65 -2.39 -0.80 -12.92
C THR A 65 -1.19 -1.57 -12.37
N ARG A 66 -0.30 -2.03 -13.23
CA ARG A 66 0.92 -2.70 -12.79
C ARG A 66 1.80 -1.70 -12.06
N ILE A 67 2.25 -2.05 -10.84
CA ILE A 67 3.08 -1.17 -10.02
C ILE A 67 4.26 -1.94 -9.45
N ILE A 68 5.29 -1.17 -9.06
CA ILE A 68 6.43 -1.67 -8.30
C ILE A 68 6.26 -1.18 -6.87
N ILE A 69 6.48 -2.05 -5.89
CA ILE A 69 6.42 -1.69 -4.47
C ILE A 69 7.79 -1.96 -3.86
N LYS A 70 8.34 -0.95 -3.20
CA LYS A 70 9.66 -1.01 -2.57
C LYS A 70 9.58 -0.63 -1.11
N PRO A 71 10.39 -1.27 -0.24
CA PRO A 71 10.53 -0.79 1.13
C PRO A 71 11.46 0.43 1.16
N ASP A 72 11.25 1.33 2.09
CA ASP A 72 12.17 2.44 2.35
C ASP A 72 13.42 1.94 3.07
N THR A 73 13.28 0.89 3.86
CA THR A 73 14.36 0.27 4.62
C THR A 73 14.07 -1.23 4.73
N GLY A 74 15.12 -2.01 4.91
CA GLY A 74 14.99 -3.46 5.00
C GLY A 74 14.55 -4.08 3.69
N LYS A 75 13.88 -5.20 3.81
CA LYS A 75 13.41 -5.97 2.65
C LYS A 75 11.95 -6.34 2.83
N ILE A 76 11.32 -6.79 1.75
CA ILE A 76 9.99 -7.37 1.79
C ILE A 76 10.15 -8.88 1.98
N ASP A 77 9.48 -9.43 3.00
CA ASP A 77 9.57 -10.84 3.38
C ASP A 77 11.01 -11.31 3.58
N GLU A 78 11.89 -10.39 4.07
CA GLU A 78 13.30 -10.64 4.37
C GLU A 78 14.15 -10.99 3.16
N ASP A 79 13.58 -10.94 1.96
CA ASP A 79 14.26 -11.48 0.77
C ASP A 79 14.24 -10.53 -0.44
N TYR A 80 13.19 -9.71 -0.58
CA TYR A 80 12.98 -8.92 -1.80
C TYR A 80 13.29 -7.45 -1.61
N ASP A 81 14.05 -6.88 -2.54
CA ASP A 81 14.29 -5.44 -2.59
C ASP A 81 13.11 -4.68 -3.16
N GLU A 82 12.31 -5.35 -3.95
CA GLU A 82 11.07 -4.82 -4.51
C GLU A 82 10.19 -5.95 -5.01
N ILE A 83 8.91 -5.68 -5.14
CA ILE A 83 7.98 -6.63 -5.74
C ILE A 83 7.16 -5.93 -6.81
N VAL A 84 6.60 -6.72 -7.71
CA VAL A 84 5.72 -6.23 -8.76
C VAL A 84 4.29 -6.69 -8.44
N ALA A 85 3.38 -5.74 -8.36
CA ALA A 85 1.96 -6.00 -8.18
C ALA A 85 1.28 -5.81 -9.53
N ASP A 86 0.59 -6.83 -9.98
CA ASP A 86 -0.10 -6.81 -11.26
C ASP A 86 -1.39 -5.98 -11.18
N LYS A 87 -1.99 -5.72 -12.33
CA LYS A 87 -3.25 -5.00 -12.42
C LYS A 87 -4.31 -5.71 -11.58
N TYR A 88 -5.04 -4.92 -10.80
CA TYR A 88 -6.14 -5.38 -9.92
C TYR A 88 -5.68 -6.24 -8.73
N SER A 89 -4.42 -6.13 -8.34
CA SER A 89 -3.93 -6.83 -7.15
C SER A 89 -4.28 -6.06 -5.87
N CYS A 90 -4.28 -6.78 -4.77
CA CYS A 90 -4.50 -6.21 -3.45
C CYS A 90 -3.53 -6.89 -2.49
N ILE A 91 -2.65 -6.11 -1.85
CA ILE A 91 -1.59 -6.66 -1.01
C ILE A 91 -1.58 -5.91 0.31
N GLU A 92 -1.57 -6.66 1.40
CA GLU A 92 -1.49 -6.11 2.74
C GLU A 92 -0.07 -6.27 3.29
N PHE A 93 0.50 -5.16 3.77
CA PHE A 93 1.86 -5.12 4.32
C PHE A 93 1.87 -4.70 5.77
N ARG A 94 2.83 -5.22 6.50
CA ARG A 94 3.11 -4.77 7.87
C ARG A 94 4.61 -4.65 8.08
N PHE A 95 5.02 -3.55 8.72
CA PHE A 95 6.41 -3.32 9.08
C PHE A 95 6.67 -3.90 10.47
N CYS A 96 7.72 -4.68 10.61
CA CYS A 96 8.10 -5.29 11.88
C CYS A 96 9.60 -5.63 11.85
N SER A 97 10.30 -5.28 12.92
CA SER A 97 11.71 -5.65 13.11
C SER A 97 12.60 -5.28 11.92
N GLY A 98 12.37 -4.12 11.33
CA GLY A 98 13.21 -3.59 10.26
C GLY A 98 12.87 -4.06 8.85
N ASN A 99 11.85 -4.89 8.69
CA ASN A 99 11.43 -5.39 7.39
C ASN A 99 9.93 -5.23 7.18
N TRP A 100 9.52 -5.25 5.93
CA TRP A 100 8.11 -5.26 5.55
C TRP A 100 7.68 -6.69 5.24
N TYR A 101 6.53 -7.08 5.74
CA TYR A 101 6.00 -8.44 5.54
C TYR A 101 4.67 -8.39 4.81
N ILE A 102 4.49 -9.30 3.86
CA ILE A 102 3.22 -9.48 3.18
C ILE A 102 2.35 -10.37 4.06
N LEU A 103 1.23 -9.85 4.52
CA LEU A 103 0.29 -10.61 5.36
C LEU A 103 -0.77 -11.31 4.51
N SER A 104 -1.18 -10.67 3.41
CA SER A 104 -2.11 -11.27 2.46
C SER A 104 -1.88 -10.65 1.09
N SER A 105 -2.14 -11.41 0.04
CA SER A 105 -1.97 -10.91 -1.31
C SER A 105 -2.91 -11.61 -2.27
N ASP A 106 -3.39 -10.82 -3.23
CA ASP A 106 -4.20 -11.31 -4.35
C ASP A 106 -3.68 -10.61 -5.60
N GLY A 107 -3.29 -11.38 -6.59
CA GLY A 107 -2.73 -10.84 -7.82
C GLY A 107 -1.26 -10.49 -7.76
N LEU A 108 -0.54 -10.94 -6.72
CA LEU A 108 0.90 -10.75 -6.66
C LEU A 108 1.57 -11.57 -7.73
N LYS A 109 2.46 -10.92 -8.48
CA LYS A 109 3.18 -11.61 -9.53
C LYS A 109 4.38 -12.34 -8.96
N ASN A 110 4.40 -13.64 -9.16
CA ASN A 110 5.55 -14.47 -8.82
C ASN A 110 6.51 -14.47 -10.01
N SER A 111 7.71 -14.16 -9.74
CA SER A 111 8.76 -14.18 -10.75
C SER A 111 9.59 -15.43 -10.60
#